data_2d641026c95e8b9caa16cd644060d01c
#
_entry.id   2d641026c95e8b9caa16cd644060d01c
#
_cell.length_a   1.000
_cell.length_b   1.000
_cell.length_c   1.000
_cell.angle_alpha   90.00
_cell.angle_beta   90.00
_cell.angle_gamma   90.00
#
_symmetry.space_group_name_H-M   'P 1'
#
loop_
_entity.id
_entity.type
_entity.pdbx_description
1 polymer ?
#
loop_
_entity_poly.entity_id
_entity_poly.type
_entity_poly.pdbx_seq_one_letter_code
_entity_poly.pdbx_strand_id
1 'polypeptide(L)'
;MTLTTAEWASFRALIDEPVDHKELECQAYLIHAAGLLLPGDPSSIVAATEERNFFGRTDFIIAADILDDTNQNSRHAYIFELKAPQCHLFETVTANRCQPTRDFIAAENQLLHYYDEAVGNARFRQRMNIVDQDNIHIGGVIIGTLGRLLRGGGNLPAARTALRVREKYFYPNRKLRVLTWDRISDYVRP
;
A
#
# COMPACT_ATOMS: atom_id res chain seq x y z
N MET A 1 -11.74 -7.21 9.67
CA MET A 1 -13.11 -7.70 9.30
C MET A 1 -12.99 -8.40 7.95
N THR A 2 -13.39 -9.67 7.83
CA THR A 2 -13.42 -10.36 6.53
C THR A 2 -14.59 -9.88 5.70
N LEU A 3 -14.44 -9.93 4.39
CA LEU A 3 -15.53 -9.67 3.45
C LEU A 3 -16.56 -10.81 3.46
N THR A 4 -17.76 -10.53 3.01
CA THR A 4 -18.69 -11.60 2.63
C THR A 4 -18.20 -12.31 1.36
N THR A 5 -18.67 -13.52 1.10
CA THR A 5 -18.31 -14.26 -0.12
C THR A 5 -18.61 -13.47 -1.39
N ALA A 6 -19.75 -12.74 -1.43
CA ALA A 6 -20.14 -11.94 -2.59
C ALA A 6 -19.23 -10.71 -2.78
N GLU A 7 -18.90 -9.99 -1.71
CA GLU A 7 -17.97 -8.85 -1.75
C GLU A 7 -16.57 -9.29 -2.18
N TRP A 8 -16.09 -10.42 -1.62
CA TRP A 8 -14.80 -10.99 -2.00
C TRP A 8 -14.76 -11.39 -3.48
N ALA A 9 -15.82 -12.03 -4.00
CA ALA A 9 -15.92 -12.37 -5.41
C ALA A 9 -15.89 -11.12 -6.30
N SER A 10 -16.60 -10.05 -5.91
CA SER A 10 -16.56 -8.76 -6.61
C SER A 10 -15.18 -8.14 -6.60
N PHE A 11 -14.49 -8.15 -5.44
CA PHE A 11 -13.12 -7.65 -5.32
C PHE A 11 -12.14 -8.46 -6.20
N ARG A 12 -12.26 -9.79 -6.21
CA ARG A 12 -11.45 -10.65 -7.08
C ARG A 12 -11.66 -10.33 -8.56
N ALA A 13 -12.92 -10.12 -8.99
CA ALA A 13 -13.21 -9.76 -10.37
C ALA A 13 -12.53 -8.44 -10.80
N LEU A 14 -12.45 -7.43 -9.92
CA LEU A 14 -11.71 -6.19 -10.19
C LEU A 14 -10.20 -6.43 -10.33
N ILE A 15 -9.63 -7.29 -9.48
CA ILE A 15 -8.19 -7.63 -9.52
C ILE A 15 -7.85 -8.41 -10.79
N ASP A 16 -8.72 -9.34 -11.18
CA ASP A 16 -8.51 -10.23 -12.32
C ASP A 16 -8.86 -9.57 -13.67
N GLU A 17 -9.51 -8.39 -13.65
CA GLU A 17 -9.77 -7.60 -14.86
C GLU A 17 -8.48 -7.40 -15.67
N PRO A 18 -8.48 -7.75 -16.98
CA PRO A 18 -7.24 -7.81 -17.74
C PRO A 18 -6.73 -6.46 -18.25
N VAL A 19 -7.60 -5.48 -18.47
CA VAL A 19 -7.28 -4.27 -19.25
C VAL A 19 -7.50 -2.98 -18.46
N ASP A 20 -8.70 -2.80 -17.90
CA ASP A 20 -9.06 -1.56 -17.24
C ASP A 20 -8.36 -1.40 -15.88
N HIS A 21 -7.84 -0.22 -15.63
CA HIS A 21 -7.23 0.12 -14.35
C HIS A 21 -8.31 0.31 -13.28
N LYS A 22 -8.37 -0.61 -12.31
CA LYS A 22 -9.40 -0.69 -11.26
C LYS A 22 -8.87 -0.26 -9.88
N GLU A 23 -8.06 0.79 -9.84
CA GLU A 23 -7.44 1.31 -8.61
C GLU A 23 -8.48 1.84 -7.62
N LEU A 24 -9.35 2.75 -8.09
CA LEU A 24 -10.37 3.38 -7.23
C LEU A 24 -11.40 2.39 -6.71
N GLU A 25 -11.83 1.47 -7.55
CA GLU A 25 -12.80 0.44 -7.17
C GLU A 25 -12.20 -0.53 -6.15
N CYS A 26 -10.92 -0.88 -6.28
CA CYS A 26 -10.22 -1.74 -5.35
C CYS A 26 -9.94 -1.05 -4.00
N GLN A 27 -9.75 0.27 -4.00
CA GLN A 27 -9.46 1.06 -2.80
C GLN A 27 -10.53 0.90 -1.71
N ALA A 28 -11.80 0.77 -2.09
CA ALA A 28 -12.92 0.61 -1.15
C ALA A 28 -12.78 -0.63 -0.23
N TYR A 29 -12.03 -1.64 -0.64
CA TYR A 29 -11.83 -2.86 0.12
C TYR A 29 -10.68 -2.80 1.13
N LEU A 30 -9.82 -1.77 1.07
CA LEU A 30 -8.61 -1.68 1.90
C LEU A 30 -8.88 -1.54 3.39
N ILE A 31 -10.00 -0.93 3.78
CA ILE A 31 -10.37 -0.82 5.19
C ILE A 31 -10.53 -2.19 5.86
N HIS A 32 -10.98 -3.19 5.12
CA HIS A 32 -11.12 -4.56 5.61
C HIS A 32 -9.76 -5.26 5.82
N ALA A 33 -8.71 -4.75 5.17
CA ALA A 33 -7.34 -5.25 5.30
C ALA A 33 -6.53 -4.54 6.40
N ALA A 34 -7.17 -3.75 7.28
CA ALA A 34 -6.49 -2.96 8.30
C ALA A 34 -5.49 -3.77 9.13
N GLY A 35 -5.82 -4.99 9.55
CA GLY A 35 -4.91 -5.85 10.30
C GLY A 35 -3.69 -6.36 9.51
N LEU A 36 -3.72 -6.31 8.17
CA LEU A 36 -2.54 -6.53 7.32
C LEU A 36 -1.72 -5.25 7.14
N LEU A 37 -2.42 -4.13 7.04
CA LEU A 37 -1.82 -2.83 6.72
C LEU A 37 -1.16 -2.18 7.93
N LEU A 38 -1.73 -2.35 9.12
CA LEU A 38 -1.26 -1.77 10.38
C LEU A 38 -0.45 -2.78 11.20
N PRO A 39 0.50 -2.33 12.02
CA PRO A 39 1.18 -3.21 12.96
C PRO A 39 0.34 -3.47 14.22
N GLY A 40 0.68 -4.53 14.96
CA GLY A 40 0.09 -4.83 16.27
C GLY A 40 -1.39 -5.17 16.22
N ASP A 41 -2.10 -4.76 17.27
CA ASP A 41 -3.56 -4.90 17.41
C ASP A 41 -4.21 -3.51 17.39
N PRO A 42 -4.48 -2.95 16.19
CA PRO A 42 -4.97 -1.58 16.05
C PRO A 42 -6.43 -1.45 16.47
N SER A 43 -6.74 -0.36 17.16
CA SER A 43 -8.11 0.02 17.53
C SER A 43 -8.50 1.38 16.93
N SER A 44 -9.78 1.76 17.02
CA SER A 44 -10.28 3.07 16.54
C SER A 44 -9.86 3.40 15.09
N ILE A 45 -9.94 2.41 14.21
CA ILE A 45 -9.44 2.51 12.83
C ILE A 45 -10.28 3.50 12.01
N VAL A 46 -9.61 4.44 11.36
CA VAL A 46 -10.20 5.39 10.40
C VAL A 46 -9.41 5.34 9.11
N ALA A 47 -10.09 5.14 8.00
CA ALA A 47 -9.50 5.27 6.67
C ALA A 47 -9.96 6.55 6.00
N ALA A 48 -9.03 7.24 5.33
CA ALA A 48 -9.30 8.39 4.49
C ALA A 48 -8.79 8.11 3.08
N THR A 49 -9.66 8.31 2.10
CA THR A 49 -9.37 8.13 0.69
C THR A 49 -9.37 9.48 0.00
N GLU A 50 -8.44 9.70 -0.93
CA GLU A 50 -8.38 10.89 -1.78
C GLU A 50 -8.59 12.23 -1.04
N GLU A 51 -7.86 12.46 0.01
CA GLU A 51 -7.90 13.75 0.72
C GLU A 51 -7.22 14.83 -0.10
N ARG A 52 -7.98 15.48 -0.98
CA ARG A 52 -7.53 16.57 -1.87
C ARG A 52 -7.03 17.82 -1.15
N ASN A 53 -7.22 17.89 0.17
CA ASN A 53 -7.18 19.17 0.88
C ASN A 53 -5.90 19.40 1.70
N PHE A 54 -4.95 18.46 1.78
CA PHE A 54 -3.77 18.62 2.62
C PHE A 54 -2.48 18.78 1.83
N PHE A 55 -2.19 17.85 0.93
CA PHE A 55 -0.93 17.79 0.19
C PHE A 55 -1.11 17.11 -1.17
N GLY A 56 -2.07 17.56 -1.95
CA GLY A 56 -2.38 16.94 -3.22
C GLY A 56 -3.32 15.74 -3.07
N ARG A 57 -3.18 14.76 -3.95
CA ARG A 57 -4.04 13.58 -4.01
C ARG A 57 -3.30 12.38 -3.45
N THR A 58 -3.33 12.20 -2.13
CA THR A 58 -2.93 10.92 -1.52
C THR A 58 -3.99 9.87 -1.77
N ASP A 59 -3.57 8.67 -2.16
CA ASP A 59 -4.51 7.63 -2.53
C ASP A 59 -5.18 7.01 -1.30
N PHE A 60 -4.41 6.66 -0.27
CA PHE A 60 -4.97 6.01 0.91
C PHE A 60 -4.20 6.31 2.19
N ILE A 61 -4.91 6.75 3.20
CA ILE A 61 -4.39 6.95 4.56
C ILE A 61 -5.22 6.12 5.52
N ILE A 62 -4.57 5.40 6.41
CA ILE A 62 -5.23 4.70 7.50
C ILE A 62 -4.62 5.13 8.82
N ALA A 63 -5.48 5.56 9.75
CA ALA A 63 -5.08 5.95 11.09
C ALA A 63 -5.75 5.05 12.14
N ALA A 64 -5.00 4.70 13.17
CA ALA A 64 -5.46 3.85 14.25
C ALA A 64 -4.76 4.19 15.56
N ASP A 65 -5.40 3.81 16.65
CA ASP A 65 -4.76 3.82 17.97
C ASP A 65 -3.97 2.51 18.10
N ILE A 66 -2.68 2.66 18.38
CA ILE A 66 -1.72 1.56 18.53
C ILE A 66 -1.22 1.54 19.96
N LEU A 67 -1.29 0.38 20.58
CA LEU A 67 -0.78 0.15 21.91
C LEU A 67 0.74 -0.04 21.82
N ASP A 68 1.47 0.78 22.57
CA ASP A 68 2.92 0.66 22.68
C ASP A 68 3.35 -0.35 23.77
N ASP A 69 4.66 -0.58 23.89
CA ASP A 69 5.25 -1.50 24.88
C ASP A 69 5.05 -1.02 26.34
N THR A 70 4.58 0.21 26.54
CA THR A 70 4.26 0.78 27.86
C THR A 70 2.77 0.73 28.21
N ASN A 71 1.97 0.04 27.39
CA ASN A 71 0.51 -0.02 27.49
C ASN A 71 -0.18 1.35 27.30
N GLN A 72 0.45 2.27 26.58
CA GLN A 72 -0.17 3.54 26.22
C GLN A 72 -0.66 3.49 24.77
N ASN A 73 -1.91 3.92 24.57
CA ASN A 73 -2.44 4.11 23.23
C ASN A 73 -1.99 5.44 22.65
N SER A 74 -1.43 5.40 21.46
CA SER A 74 -1.14 6.60 20.68
C SER A 74 -1.72 6.48 19.26
N ARG A 75 -2.12 7.63 18.71
CA ARG A 75 -2.68 7.73 17.37
C ARG A 75 -1.59 7.73 16.34
N HIS A 76 -1.62 6.79 15.41
CA HIS A 76 -0.68 6.65 14.30
C HIS A 76 -1.41 6.77 12.97
N ALA A 77 -0.74 7.33 11.95
CA ALA A 77 -1.21 7.32 10.57
C ALA A 77 -0.19 6.66 9.64
N TYR A 78 -0.69 5.87 8.70
CA TYR A 78 0.08 5.18 7.69
C TYR A 78 -0.38 5.62 6.32
N ILE A 79 0.56 6.09 5.51
CA ILE A 79 0.30 6.61 4.16
C ILE A 79 0.65 5.54 3.16
N PHE A 80 -0.26 5.25 2.25
CA PHE A 80 -0.09 4.28 1.17
C PHE A 80 -0.29 4.97 -0.18
N GLU A 81 0.53 4.60 -1.13
CA GLU A 81 0.31 4.88 -2.54
C GLU A 81 -0.28 3.66 -3.22
N LEU A 82 -1.27 3.88 -4.05
CA LEU A 82 -1.95 2.84 -4.79
C LEU A 82 -1.59 2.90 -6.27
N LYS A 83 -1.51 1.75 -6.89
CA LYS A 83 -1.52 1.57 -8.34
C LYS A 83 -2.41 0.38 -8.68
N ALA A 84 -3.05 0.46 -9.81
CA ALA A 84 -4.03 -0.55 -10.23
C ALA A 84 -3.48 -1.99 -10.16
N PRO A 85 -4.35 -2.99 -9.89
CA PRO A 85 -3.98 -4.41 -9.97
C PRO A 85 -3.40 -4.80 -11.33
N GLN A 86 -3.73 -4.06 -12.39
CA GLN A 86 -3.27 -4.28 -13.76
C GLN A 86 -1.84 -3.81 -14.03
N CYS A 87 -1.26 -3.01 -13.12
CA CYS A 87 0.12 -2.56 -13.24
C CYS A 87 1.12 -3.70 -13.05
N HIS A 88 2.25 -3.61 -13.73
CA HIS A 88 3.39 -4.52 -13.55
C HIS A 88 4.46 -3.85 -12.68
N LEU A 89 5.11 -4.63 -11.83
CA LEU A 89 6.17 -4.10 -10.96
C LEU A 89 7.51 -3.97 -11.69
N PHE A 90 7.82 -4.97 -12.53
CA PHE A 90 9.09 -5.06 -13.22
C PHE A 90 8.92 -5.27 -14.71
N GLU A 91 9.96 -4.94 -15.46
CA GLU A 91 10.11 -5.28 -16.87
C GLU A 91 11.49 -5.92 -17.11
N THR A 92 11.57 -6.75 -18.12
CA THR A 92 12.79 -7.50 -18.47
C THR A 92 13.81 -6.58 -19.14
N VAL A 93 15.06 -6.59 -18.64
CA VAL A 93 16.20 -5.94 -19.30
C VAL A 93 17.02 -7.01 -20.05
N THR A 94 17.27 -8.14 -19.41
CA THR A 94 17.91 -9.33 -20.00
C THR A 94 17.26 -10.58 -19.42
N ALA A 95 17.62 -11.77 -19.91
CA ALA A 95 17.05 -13.03 -19.45
C ALA A 95 17.06 -13.21 -17.91
N ASN A 96 18.02 -12.60 -17.19
CA ASN A 96 18.19 -12.74 -15.74
C ASN A 96 18.13 -11.41 -14.97
N ARG A 97 17.82 -10.30 -15.64
CA ARG A 97 17.82 -8.97 -15.05
C ARG A 97 16.51 -8.25 -15.33
N CYS A 98 15.87 -7.81 -14.26
CA CYS A 98 14.68 -6.99 -14.30
C CYS A 98 14.98 -5.60 -13.75
N GLN A 99 14.26 -4.61 -14.24
CA GLN A 99 14.22 -3.26 -13.68
C GLN A 99 12.78 -2.91 -13.26
N PRO A 100 12.58 -2.01 -12.28
CA PRO A 100 11.26 -1.51 -11.95
C PRO A 100 10.62 -0.82 -13.15
N THR A 101 9.30 -0.98 -13.30
CA THR A 101 8.53 -0.21 -14.27
C THR A 101 8.46 1.26 -13.89
N ARG A 102 8.09 2.10 -14.86
CA ARG A 102 7.84 3.52 -14.61
C ARG A 102 6.75 3.74 -13.56
N ASP A 103 5.70 2.94 -13.59
CA ASP A 103 4.56 3.04 -12.65
C ASP A 103 5.01 2.73 -11.22
N PHE A 104 5.85 1.72 -11.04
CA PHE A 104 6.38 1.37 -9.73
C PHE A 104 7.32 2.44 -9.17
N ILE A 105 8.22 2.98 -9.99
CA ILE A 105 9.11 4.11 -9.59
C ILE A 105 8.28 5.36 -9.25
N ALA A 106 7.26 5.66 -10.05
CA ALA A 106 6.38 6.79 -9.80
C ALA A 106 5.64 6.64 -8.46
N ALA A 107 5.12 5.44 -8.17
CA ALA A 107 4.45 5.16 -6.90
C ALA A 107 5.37 5.38 -5.69
N GLU A 108 6.61 4.89 -5.75
CA GLU A 108 7.59 5.12 -4.68
C GLU A 108 7.87 6.60 -4.46
N ASN A 109 8.08 7.36 -5.53
CA ASN A 109 8.36 8.80 -5.45
C ASN A 109 7.15 9.58 -4.92
N GLN A 110 5.93 9.24 -5.35
CA GLN A 110 4.70 9.86 -4.87
C GLN A 110 4.51 9.60 -3.37
N LEU A 111 4.69 8.36 -2.93
CA LEU A 111 4.58 7.99 -1.51
C LEU A 111 5.57 8.78 -0.64
N LEU A 112 6.82 8.90 -1.06
CA LEU A 112 7.84 9.65 -0.31
C LEU A 112 7.50 11.14 -0.24
N HIS A 113 7.02 11.71 -1.33
CA HIS A 113 6.57 13.11 -1.37
C HIS A 113 5.40 13.36 -0.43
N TYR A 114 4.37 12.53 -0.47
CA TYR A 114 3.22 12.65 0.43
C TYR A 114 3.58 12.47 1.89
N TYR A 115 4.50 11.56 2.19
CA TYR A 115 4.98 11.37 3.55
C TYR A 115 5.69 12.63 4.07
N ASP A 116 6.61 13.21 3.29
CA ASP A 116 7.34 14.42 3.65
C ASP A 116 6.39 15.60 3.90
N GLU A 117 5.43 15.80 3.00
CA GLU A 117 4.39 16.82 3.17
C GLU A 117 3.50 16.57 4.40
N ALA A 118 3.11 15.33 4.68
CA ALA A 118 2.25 14.98 5.81
C ALA A 118 2.94 15.27 7.15
N VAL A 119 4.20 14.92 7.30
CA VAL A 119 4.99 15.16 8.51
C VAL A 119 5.05 16.65 8.83
N GLY A 120 5.25 17.51 7.83
CA GLY A 120 5.28 18.96 7.97
C GLY A 120 3.91 19.62 8.20
N ASN A 121 2.79 18.93 7.95
CA ASN A 121 1.47 19.53 7.86
C ASN A 121 0.69 19.49 9.18
N ALA A 122 0.63 20.63 9.89
CA ALA A 122 -0.11 20.74 11.16
C ALA A 122 -1.62 20.47 11.02
N ARG A 123 -2.24 20.87 9.89
CA ARG A 123 -3.68 20.63 9.66
C ARG A 123 -3.96 19.15 9.47
N PHE A 124 -3.08 18.43 8.77
CA PHE A 124 -3.17 16.99 8.64
C PHE A 124 -3.13 16.30 10.01
N ARG A 125 -2.13 16.63 10.84
CA ARG A 125 -2.02 16.08 12.20
C ARG A 125 -3.27 16.35 13.05
N GLN A 126 -3.75 17.58 13.03
CA GLN A 126 -4.96 17.95 13.77
C GLN A 126 -6.17 17.14 13.32
N ARG A 127 -6.38 16.96 12.02
CA ARG A 127 -7.52 16.20 11.48
C ARG A 127 -7.44 14.71 11.79
N MET A 128 -6.23 14.13 11.74
CA MET A 128 -6.01 12.72 12.06
C MET A 128 -5.86 12.48 13.56
N ASN A 129 -5.94 13.54 14.37
CA ASN A 129 -5.75 13.50 15.82
C ASN A 129 -4.38 12.94 16.23
N ILE A 130 -3.32 13.31 15.48
CA ILE A 130 -1.94 12.88 15.71
C ILE A 130 -1.24 13.97 16.52
N VAL A 131 -0.78 13.60 17.71
CA VAL A 131 -0.07 14.52 18.61
C VAL A 131 1.41 14.64 18.20
N ASP A 132 2.06 13.50 17.97
CA ASP A 132 3.47 13.44 17.62
C ASP A 132 3.65 13.18 16.11
N GLN A 133 4.50 13.97 15.46
CA GLN A 133 4.82 13.79 14.07
C GLN A 133 5.51 12.45 13.78
N ASP A 134 6.22 11.88 14.76
CA ASP A 134 6.87 10.59 14.65
C ASP A 134 5.86 9.42 14.54
N ASN A 135 4.57 9.69 14.83
CA ASN A 135 3.47 8.76 14.63
C ASN A 135 2.89 8.80 13.21
N ILE A 136 3.52 9.52 12.28
CA ILE A 136 3.20 9.46 10.85
C ILE A 136 4.21 8.52 10.19
N HIS A 137 3.71 7.52 9.47
CA HIS A 137 4.53 6.45 8.92
C HIS A 137 4.30 6.25 7.43
N ILE A 138 5.34 5.80 6.76
CA ILE A 138 5.21 5.22 5.43
C ILE A 138 4.57 3.84 5.59
N GLY A 139 3.40 3.64 5.03
CA GLY A 139 2.71 2.35 4.99
C GLY A 139 3.27 1.45 3.90
N GLY A 140 3.29 1.94 2.68
CA GLY A 140 3.82 1.21 1.54
C GLY A 140 3.17 1.55 0.20
N VAL A 141 3.57 0.80 -0.81
CA VAL A 141 2.96 0.82 -2.15
C VAL A 141 2.12 -0.44 -2.32
N ILE A 142 0.88 -0.29 -2.78
CA ILE A 142 0.01 -1.40 -3.17
C ILE A 142 -0.11 -1.37 -4.70
N ILE A 143 0.39 -2.39 -5.38
CA ILE A 143 0.53 -2.39 -6.84
C ILE A 143 0.47 -3.79 -7.43
N GLY A 144 -0.23 -3.94 -8.54
CA GLY A 144 -0.22 -5.15 -9.34
C GLY A 144 -0.61 -6.42 -8.59
N THR A 145 -0.23 -7.55 -9.13
CA THR A 145 -0.48 -8.89 -8.55
C THR A 145 0.77 -9.77 -8.67
N LEU A 146 0.80 -10.89 -7.96
CA LEU A 146 1.88 -11.88 -8.10
C LEU A 146 2.00 -12.42 -9.53
N GLY A 147 0.88 -12.49 -10.27
CA GLY A 147 0.86 -12.85 -11.69
C GLY A 147 1.40 -11.74 -12.61
N ARG A 148 1.38 -10.50 -12.15
CA ARG A 148 1.83 -9.32 -12.91
C ARG A 148 3.14 -8.71 -12.36
N LEU A 149 3.96 -9.51 -11.67
CA LEU A 149 5.27 -9.05 -11.20
C LEU A 149 6.18 -8.64 -12.37
N LEU A 150 6.06 -9.29 -13.52
CA LEU A 150 6.93 -9.06 -14.67
C LEU A 150 6.10 -8.80 -15.94
N ARG A 151 6.33 -7.65 -16.58
CA ARG A 151 5.68 -7.29 -17.85
C ARG A 151 6.10 -8.26 -18.95
N GLY A 152 5.12 -8.78 -19.67
CA GLY A 152 5.33 -9.73 -20.76
C GLY A 152 5.61 -11.18 -20.30
N GLY A 153 5.52 -11.46 -19.01
CA GLY A 153 5.82 -12.79 -18.46
C GLY A 153 7.33 -13.11 -18.47
N GLY A 154 7.69 -14.38 -18.49
CA GLY A 154 9.08 -14.82 -18.57
C GLY A 154 9.66 -15.21 -17.21
N ASN A 155 10.84 -14.71 -16.82
CA ASN A 155 11.57 -15.13 -15.63
C ASN A 155 10.99 -14.52 -14.33
N LEU A 156 9.85 -15.04 -13.85
CA LEU A 156 9.26 -14.63 -12.57
C LEU A 156 10.22 -14.79 -11.37
N PRO A 157 11.07 -15.81 -11.25
CA PRO A 157 12.12 -15.86 -10.23
C PRO A 157 13.05 -14.66 -10.24
N ALA A 158 13.42 -14.11 -11.41
CA ALA A 158 14.23 -12.89 -11.50
C ALA A 158 13.46 -11.67 -10.96
N ALA A 159 12.18 -11.52 -11.28
CA ALA A 159 11.34 -10.45 -10.74
C ALA A 159 11.18 -10.53 -9.21
N ARG A 160 10.95 -11.72 -8.66
CA ARG A 160 10.90 -11.96 -7.22
C ARG A 160 12.23 -11.63 -6.53
N THR A 161 13.35 -11.96 -7.18
CA THR A 161 14.68 -11.62 -6.68
C THR A 161 14.90 -10.10 -6.71
N ALA A 162 14.49 -9.42 -7.78
CA ALA A 162 14.57 -7.96 -7.91
C ALA A 162 13.76 -7.26 -6.79
N LEU A 163 12.54 -7.74 -6.50
CA LEU A 163 11.72 -7.20 -5.39
C LEU A 163 12.43 -7.39 -4.04
N ARG A 164 12.90 -8.61 -3.75
CA ARG A 164 13.62 -8.90 -2.50
C ARG A 164 14.89 -8.08 -2.33
N VAL A 165 15.66 -7.85 -3.40
CA VAL A 165 16.85 -7.00 -3.37
C VAL A 165 16.47 -5.56 -3.06
N ARG A 166 15.38 -5.07 -3.67
CA ARG A 166 14.86 -3.74 -3.42
C ARG A 166 14.41 -3.56 -1.98
N GLU A 167 13.62 -4.48 -1.44
CA GLU A 167 13.19 -4.49 -0.03
C GLU A 167 14.38 -4.51 0.93
N LYS A 168 15.43 -5.28 0.62
CA LYS A 168 16.62 -5.40 1.47
C LYS A 168 17.47 -4.13 1.50
N TYR A 169 17.67 -3.47 0.38
CA TYR A 169 18.66 -2.40 0.24
C TYR A 169 18.08 -1.01 0.11
N PHE A 170 16.87 -0.86 -0.43
CA PHE A 170 16.23 0.43 -0.61
C PHE A 170 15.21 0.74 0.49
N TYR A 171 14.66 -0.28 1.17
CA TYR A 171 13.67 -0.09 2.23
C TYR A 171 14.18 -0.62 3.58
N PRO A 172 15.25 -0.01 4.13
CA PRO A 172 15.84 -0.49 5.37
C PRO A 172 14.80 -0.50 6.49
N ASN A 173 14.88 -1.51 7.34
CA ASN A 173 13.99 -1.70 8.48
C ASN A 173 12.50 -1.87 8.10
N ARG A 174 12.21 -2.25 6.86
CA ARG A 174 10.84 -2.40 6.32
C ARG A 174 9.98 -1.15 6.48
N LYS A 175 10.59 0.03 6.50
CA LYS A 175 9.86 1.30 6.57
C LYS A 175 8.91 1.52 5.39
N LEU A 176 9.25 0.97 4.22
CA LEU A 176 8.36 0.92 3.06
C LEU A 176 8.08 -0.55 2.72
N ARG A 177 6.83 -0.91 2.54
CA ARG A 177 6.38 -2.24 2.12
C ARG A 177 5.85 -2.18 0.69
N VAL A 178 6.05 -3.25 -0.05
CA VAL A 178 5.40 -3.46 -1.35
C VAL A 178 4.40 -4.60 -1.19
N LEU A 179 3.13 -4.29 -1.39
CA LEU A 179 2.03 -5.22 -1.29
C LEU A 179 1.38 -5.39 -2.66
N THR A 180 0.88 -6.59 -2.93
CA THR A 180 0.11 -6.86 -4.14
C THR A 180 -1.37 -6.99 -3.80
N TRP A 181 -2.25 -6.69 -4.76
CA TRP A 181 -3.69 -6.72 -4.55
C TRP A 181 -4.24 -8.13 -4.28
N ASP A 182 -3.63 -9.15 -4.84
CA ASP A 182 -3.97 -10.54 -4.52
C ASP A 182 -3.64 -10.87 -3.06
N ARG A 183 -2.54 -10.36 -2.49
CA ARG A 183 -2.25 -10.52 -1.07
C ARG A 183 -3.29 -9.84 -0.18
N ILE A 184 -3.77 -8.65 -0.57
CA ILE A 184 -4.88 -7.98 0.12
C ILE A 184 -6.13 -8.84 0.06
N SER A 185 -6.49 -9.30 -1.14
CA SER A 185 -7.67 -10.14 -1.36
C SER A 185 -7.63 -11.45 -0.58
N ASP A 186 -6.47 -12.11 -0.52
CA ASP A 186 -6.30 -13.35 0.24
C ASP A 186 -6.45 -13.12 1.75
N TYR A 187 -6.01 -11.97 2.25
CA TYR A 187 -6.15 -11.61 3.66
C TYR A 187 -7.60 -11.37 4.08
N VAL A 188 -8.41 -10.73 3.22
CA VAL A 188 -9.81 -10.39 3.51
C VAL A 188 -10.80 -11.49 3.10
N ARG A 189 -10.29 -12.61 2.65
CA ARG A 189 -11.10 -13.77 2.23
C ARG A 189 -11.97 -14.28 3.37
N PRO A 190 -13.27 -14.65 3.08
CA PRO A 190 -14.18 -15.23 4.05
C PRO A 190 -13.67 -16.53 4.67
#